data_01d5925f8eee05297e8cb1fbae00e5df
#
_entry.id   01d5925f8eee05297e8cb1fbae00e5df
#
_cell.length_a   1.000
_cell.length_b   1.000
_cell.length_c   1.000
_cell.angle_alpha   90.00
_cell.angle_beta   90.00
_cell.angle_gamma   90.00
#
_symmetry.space_group_name_H-M   'P 1'
#
loop_
_entity.id
_entity.type
_entity.pdbx_description
1 polymer ?
#
loop_
_entity_poly.entity_id
_entity_poly.type
_entity_poly.pdbx_seq_one_letter_code
_entity_poly.pdbx_strand_id
1 'polypeptide(L)'
;MEIAIIGLPNSGKTTIFNALTRSDMPTNAFTSGQLEVHTAVVDVPDERVDRLTEMFKPKRTIYAQVTYNDIAGFDKGQGKTGLSGPLLNAIAANEALMLVARAFEDENLPHIAGSVDAARDLETMESELILNDMTVIDRRLERLKGQKLRGTPEERKRMADEEMLLQRLFSALEELHPLRDVEISEEERRMLGGFGLLSLKPILRVVNAGDDDSEEKF
;
A
#
# COMPACT_ATOMS: atom_id res chain seq x y z
N MET A 1 12.31 -2.66 -6.74
CA MET A 1 11.06 -2.80 -5.97
C MET A 1 10.70 -1.45 -5.39
N GLU A 2 9.45 -1.01 -5.58
CA GLU A 2 8.95 0.28 -5.09
C GLU A 2 7.93 0.04 -3.96
N ILE A 3 8.12 0.73 -2.82
CA ILE A 3 7.31 0.58 -1.61
C ILE A 3 6.71 1.94 -1.25
N ALA A 4 5.38 2.00 -1.16
CA ALA A 4 4.68 3.17 -0.63
C ALA A 4 4.62 3.09 0.90
N ILE A 5 5.08 4.13 1.58
CA ILE A 5 4.89 4.32 3.01
C ILE A 5 3.64 5.17 3.20
N ILE A 6 2.61 4.58 3.80
CA ILE A 6 1.32 5.23 4.07
C ILE A 6 0.92 5.05 5.53
N GLY A 7 0.09 5.95 6.03
CA GLY A 7 -0.37 5.92 7.42
C GLY A 7 -1.19 7.15 7.75
N LEU A 8 -1.90 7.11 8.85
CA LEU A 8 -2.69 8.25 9.32
C LEU A 8 -1.80 9.47 9.63
N PRO A 9 -2.36 10.68 9.68
CA PRO A 9 -1.63 11.86 10.13
C PRO A 9 -0.95 11.63 11.47
N ASN A 10 0.26 12.14 11.61
CA ASN A 10 1.06 12.03 12.84
C ASN A 10 1.44 10.60 13.26
N SER A 11 1.37 9.62 12.36
CA SER A 11 1.82 8.24 12.65
C SER A 11 3.35 8.07 12.62
N GLY A 12 4.09 9.08 12.16
CA GLY A 12 5.56 9.04 12.06
C GLY A 12 6.08 8.44 10.74
N LYS A 13 5.29 8.45 9.67
CA LYS A 13 5.71 7.99 8.33
C LYS A 13 7.05 8.56 7.87
N THR A 14 7.16 9.90 7.91
CA THR A 14 8.38 10.60 7.49
C THR A 14 9.57 10.28 8.42
N THR A 15 9.32 10.03 9.69
CA THR A 15 10.36 9.57 10.64
C THR A 15 10.87 8.19 10.23
N ILE A 16 9.97 7.26 9.93
CA ILE A 16 10.32 5.91 9.42
C ILE A 16 11.04 6.00 8.07
N PHE A 17 10.53 6.85 7.15
CA PHE A 17 11.19 7.11 5.87
C PHE A 17 12.63 7.61 6.07
N ASN A 18 12.84 8.61 6.93
CA ASN A 18 14.18 9.14 7.23
C ASN A 18 15.10 8.08 7.83
N ALA A 19 14.59 7.25 8.75
CA ALA A 19 15.36 6.16 9.36
C ALA A 19 15.78 5.11 8.32
N LEU A 20 14.89 4.71 7.42
CA LEU A 20 15.17 3.73 6.37
C LEU A 20 16.13 4.25 5.30
N THR A 21 16.02 5.53 4.95
CA THR A 21 16.72 6.11 3.80
C THR A 21 17.94 6.94 4.18
N ARG A 22 18.17 7.14 5.48
CA ARG A 22 19.18 8.09 6.03
C ARG A 22 19.01 9.50 5.47
N SER A 23 17.77 9.87 5.18
CA SER A 23 17.38 11.22 4.77
C SER A 23 17.12 12.10 5.99
N ASP A 24 17.07 13.40 5.77
CA ASP A 24 16.74 14.40 6.81
C ASP A 24 15.57 15.28 6.31
N MET A 25 14.46 14.61 5.95
CA MET A 25 13.25 15.32 5.52
C MET A 25 12.55 15.92 6.73
N PRO A 26 12.05 17.18 6.63
CA PRO A 26 11.31 17.80 7.71
C PRO A 26 10.08 16.99 8.12
N THR A 27 9.97 16.64 9.40
CA THR A 27 8.79 16.01 9.96
C THR A 27 7.82 17.09 10.42
N ASN A 28 6.98 17.59 9.51
CA ASN A 28 6.01 18.63 9.85
C ASN A 28 4.78 18.02 10.51
N ALA A 29 4.36 18.58 11.64
CA ALA A 29 3.13 18.21 12.34
C ALA A 29 1.85 18.61 11.57
N PHE A 30 1.97 19.44 10.54
CA PHE A 30 0.85 19.95 9.77
C PHE A 30 0.96 19.50 8.31
N THR A 31 0.03 18.67 7.88
CA THR A 31 -0.16 18.34 6.47
C THR A 31 -0.83 19.51 5.76
N SER A 32 -0.23 19.99 4.67
CA SER A 32 -0.75 21.11 3.85
C SER A 32 -2.08 20.78 3.15
N GLY A 33 -2.61 19.55 3.31
CA GLY A 33 -3.78 19.06 2.57
C GLY A 33 -3.50 18.77 1.10
N GLN A 34 -2.28 18.97 0.63
CA GLN A 34 -1.83 18.61 -0.72
C GLN A 34 -1.11 17.24 -0.68
N LEU A 35 -1.23 16.52 -1.79
CA LEU A 35 -0.49 15.27 -1.97
C LEU A 35 1.01 15.59 -2.14
N GLU A 36 1.82 15.17 -1.18
CA GLU A 36 3.28 15.23 -1.26
C GLU A 36 3.83 13.81 -1.31
N VAL A 37 4.81 13.58 -2.18
CA VAL A 37 5.49 12.29 -2.31
C VAL A 37 6.99 12.53 -2.26
N HIS A 38 7.65 11.99 -1.24
CA HIS A 38 9.10 12.01 -1.13
C HIS A 38 9.67 10.65 -1.51
N THR A 39 10.61 10.63 -2.42
CA THR A 39 11.20 9.40 -2.97
C THR A 39 12.68 9.29 -2.61
N ALA A 40 13.11 8.13 -2.13
CA ALA A 40 14.51 7.80 -1.95
C ALA A 40 14.81 6.36 -2.35
N VAL A 41 16.00 6.13 -2.90
CA VAL A 41 16.49 4.81 -3.33
C VAL A 41 17.57 4.36 -2.35
N VAL A 42 17.45 3.14 -1.84
CA VAL A 42 18.36 2.56 -0.86
C VAL A 42 18.90 1.23 -1.38
N ASP A 43 20.20 1.04 -1.26
CA ASP A 43 20.82 -0.24 -1.53
C ASP A 43 20.49 -1.24 -0.41
N VAL A 44 20.14 -2.47 -0.78
CA VAL A 44 19.88 -3.56 0.16
C VAL A 44 21.21 -4.25 0.50
N PRO A 45 21.71 -4.13 1.73
CA PRO A 45 22.93 -4.84 2.15
C PRO A 45 22.74 -6.35 1.99
N ASP A 46 23.75 -7.04 1.42
CA ASP A 46 23.73 -8.49 1.25
C ASP A 46 25.14 -9.04 1.46
N GLU A 47 25.34 -9.75 2.56
CA GLU A 47 26.62 -10.37 2.91
C GLU A 47 27.15 -11.32 1.82
N ARG A 48 26.28 -11.93 1.02
CA ARG A 48 26.68 -12.81 -0.09
C ARG A 48 27.34 -11.98 -1.20
N VAL A 49 26.82 -10.79 -1.46
CA VAL A 49 27.40 -9.84 -2.43
C VAL A 49 28.75 -9.33 -1.91
N ASP A 50 28.85 -9.03 -0.61
CA ASP A 50 30.10 -8.58 0.04
C ASP A 50 31.17 -9.66 -0.09
N ARG A 51 30.86 -10.92 0.28
CA ARG A 51 31.78 -12.06 0.15
C ARG A 51 32.22 -12.30 -1.29
N LEU A 52 31.31 -12.23 -2.27
CA LEU A 52 31.65 -12.35 -3.68
C LEU A 52 32.56 -11.21 -4.14
N THR A 53 32.30 -10.00 -3.66
CA THR A 53 33.13 -8.82 -3.96
C THR A 53 34.54 -8.98 -3.43
N GLU A 54 34.72 -9.50 -2.21
CA GLU A 54 36.04 -9.78 -1.64
C GLU A 54 36.80 -10.86 -2.43
N MET A 55 36.09 -11.92 -2.86
CA MET A 55 36.68 -13.03 -3.62
C MET A 55 37.11 -12.63 -5.02
N PHE A 56 36.26 -11.93 -5.75
CA PHE A 56 36.47 -11.67 -7.17
C PHE A 56 37.02 -10.27 -7.48
N LYS A 57 37.03 -9.36 -6.51
CA LYS A 57 37.52 -7.97 -6.62
C LYS A 57 37.02 -7.28 -7.91
N PRO A 58 35.70 -7.21 -8.15
CA PRO A 58 35.16 -6.63 -9.36
C PRO A 58 35.46 -5.12 -9.43
N LYS A 59 35.41 -4.56 -10.62
CA LYS A 59 35.54 -3.10 -10.81
C LYS A 59 34.38 -2.30 -10.20
N ARG A 60 33.20 -2.92 -10.05
CA ARG A 60 32.00 -2.32 -9.48
C ARG A 60 31.16 -3.40 -8.79
N THR A 61 30.69 -3.10 -7.59
CA THR A 61 29.68 -3.88 -6.87
C THR A 61 28.36 -3.16 -6.97
N ILE A 62 27.28 -3.88 -7.28
CA ILE A 62 25.91 -3.34 -7.39
C ILE A 62 25.02 -4.20 -6.50
N TYR A 63 24.35 -3.56 -5.55
CA TYR A 63 23.35 -4.18 -4.69
C TYR A 63 21.96 -4.08 -5.33
N ALA A 64 21.04 -4.93 -4.87
CA ALA A 64 19.65 -4.74 -5.14
C ALA A 64 19.18 -3.41 -4.51
N GLN A 65 18.21 -2.75 -5.14
CA GLN A 65 17.72 -1.45 -4.68
C GLN A 65 16.23 -1.51 -4.35
N VAL A 66 15.86 -0.79 -3.30
CA VAL A 66 14.47 -0.52 -2.93
C VAL A 66 14.24 0.99 -3.01
N THR A 67 13.16 1.37 -3.66
CA THR A 67 12.68 2.74 -3.70
C THR A 67 11.57 2.89 -2.67
N TYR A 68 11.75 3.77 -1.71
CA TYR A 68 10.72 4.15 -0.75
C TYR A 68 10.05 5.45 -1.19
N ASN A 69 8.72 5.45 -1.16
CA ASN A 69 7.89 6.61 -1.46
C ASN A 69 7.07 6.97 -0.21
N ASP A 70 7.47 8.02 0.52
CA ASP A 70 6.68 8.58 1.62
C ASP A 70 5.51 9.37 1.02
N ILE A 71 4.30 8.84 1.18
CA ILE A 71 3.09 9.43 0.61
C ILE A 71 2.28 10.09 1.72
N ALA A 72 2.29 11.42 1.73
CA ALA A 72 1.46 12.21 2.63
C ALA A 72 0.00 12.25 2.14
N GLY A 73 -0.94 12.49 3.07
CA GLY A 73 -2.35 12.74 2.73
C GLY A 73 -3.28 11.53 2.87
N PHE A 74 -2.87 10.49 3.63
CA PHE A 74 -3.81 9.42 4.03
C PHE A 74 -4.69 9.93 5.18
N ASP A 75 -5.47 10.99 4.90
CA ASP A 75 -6.46 11.47 5.82
C ASP A 75 -7.85 11.53 5.15
N LYS A 76 -8.87 11.24 5.93
CA LYS A 76 -10.26 11.40 5.49
C LYS A 76 -10.51 12.90 5.37
N GLY A 77 -10.38 13.43 4.14
CA GLY A 77 -10.72 14.82 3.87
C GLY A 77 -12.08 15.14 4.46
N GLN A 78 -12.20 16.24 5.20
CA GLN A 78 -13.42 16.64 5.90
C GLN A 78 -14.64 16.54 4.97
N GLY A 79 -15.52 15.57 5.23
CA GLY A 79 -16.79 15.38 4.53
C GLY A 79 -16.77 14.56 3.24
N LYS A 80 -15.66 13.92 2.86
CA LYS A 80 -15.61 12.98 1.72
C LYS A 80 -15.37 11.56 2.19
N THR A 81 -16.19 10.63 1.74
CA THR A 81 -15.98 9.20 1.91
C THR A 81 -14.87 8.73 0.95
N GLY A 82 -13.81 8.13 1.52
CA GLY A 82 -12.76 7.45 0.76
C GLY A 82 -11.52 8.31 0.46
N LEU A 83 -10.50 7.64 -0.06
CA LEU A 83 -9.21 8.23 -0.43
C LEU A 83 -9.33 9.05 -1.73
N SER A 84 -8.56 10.13 -1.86
CA SER A 84 -8.58 10.96 -3.07
C SER A 84 -7.97 10.22 -4.27
N GLY A 85 -8.46 10.53 -5.48
CA GLY A 85 -7.96 9.91 -6.71
C GLY A 85 -6.45 10.07 -6.92
N PRO A 86 -5.85 11.26 -6.72
CA PRO A 86 -4.39 11.41 -6.78
C PRO A 86 -3.64 10.54 -5.79
N LEU A 87 -4.13 10.42 -4.55
CA LEU A 87 -3.54 9.57 -3.52
C LEU A 87 -3.62 8.08 -3.92
N LEU A 88 -4.77 7.62 -4.38
CA LEU A 88 -4.96 6.26 -4.87
C LEU A 88 -4.00 5.93 -6.02
N ASN A 89 -3.81 6.84 -6.97
CA ASN A 89 -2.87 6.66 -8.07
C ASN A 89 -1.42 6.58 -7.57
N ALA A 90 -1.03 7.43 -6.62
CA ALA A 90 0.30 7.39 -6.02
C ALA A 90 0.56 6.07 -5.28
N ILE A 91 -0.41 5.55 -4.52
CA ILE A 91 -0.32 4.26 -3.85
C ILE A 91 -0.27 3.11 -4.88
N ALA A 92 -1.14 3.15 -5.89
CA ALA A 92 -1.25 2.10 -6.89
C ALA A 92 0.02 1.93 -7.74
N ALA A 93 0.80 2.99 -7.93
CA ALA A 93 2.06 2.95 -8.69
C ALA A 93 3.15 2.09 -8.03
N ASN A 94 3.04 1.78 -6.74
CA ASN A 94 4.03 1.00 -6.00
C ASN A 94 3.75 -0.50 -6.04
N GLU A 95 4.79 -1.33 -5.87
CA GLU A 95 4.68 -2.79 -5.89
C GLU A 95 4.23 -3.38 -4.54
N ALA A 96 4.58 -2.70 -3.44
CA ALA A 96 4.23 -3.09 -2.07
C ALA A 96 3.86 -1.87 -1.22
N LEU A 97 3.20 -2.10 -0.10
CA LEU A 97 2.77 -1.07 0.84
C LEU A 97 3.41 -1.29 2.21
N MET A 98 3.77 -0.19 2.87
CA MET A 98 4.16 -0.16 4.27
C MET A 98 3.13 0.70 5.02
N LEU A 99 2.33 0.06 5.87
CA LEU A 99 1.33 0.74 6.71
C LEU A 99 1.96 1.10 8.04
N VAL A 100 2.05 2.40 8.33
CA VAL A 100 2.62 2.90 9.58
C VAL A 100 1.51 3.33 10.52
N ALA A 101 1.41 2.64 11.66
CA ALA A 101 0.50 2.99 12.75
C ALA A 101 1.26 3.55 13.94
N ARG A 102 0.62 4.50 14.63
CA ARG A 102 1.15 5.14 15.82
C ARG A 102 0.82 4.32 17.08
N ALA A 103 1.83 4.08 17.92
CA ALA A 103 1.66 3.47 19.22
C ALA A 103 2.27 4.29 20.36
N PHE A 104 2.95 5.40 20.07
CA PHE A 104 3.50 6.33 21.05
C PHE A 104 2.49 7.42 21.42
N GLU A 105 2.54 7.89 22.66
CA GLU A 105 1.77 9.04 23.13
C GLU A 105 2.59 10.32 23.02
N ASP A 106 1.94 11.42 22.59
CA ASP A 106 2.53 12.76 22.56
C ASP A 106 1.40 13.78 22.76
N GLU A 107 1.44 14.53 23.85
CA GLU A 107 0.44 15.52 24.22
C GLU A 107 0.35 16.69 23.20
N ASN A 108 1.43 16.97 22.47
CA ASN A 108 1.47 18.03 21.47
C ASN A 108 0.93 17.58 20.10
N LEU A 109 0.74 16.27 19.89
CA LEU A 109 0.29 15.68 18.65
C LEU A 109 -1.04 14.92 18.86
N PRO A 110 -2.19 15.60 18.84
CA PRO A 110 -3.47 14.94 19.02
C PRO A 110 -3.71 13.87 17.96
N HIS A 111 -4.22 12.72 18.37
CA HIS A 111 -4.58 11.66 17.44
C HIS A 111 -5.92 11.96 16.75
N ILE A 112 -6.03 11.71 15.45
CA ILE A 112 -7.24 12.03 14.64
C ILE A 112 -8.49 11.28 15.16
N ALA A 113 -8.32 10.09 15.73
CA ALA A 113 -9.40 9.29 16.30
C ALA A 113 -9.60 9.54 17.82
N GLY A 114 -8.91 10.53 18.41
CA GLY A 114 -9.02 10.90 19.82
C GLY A 114 -8.21 10.04 20.78
N SER A 115 -7.71 8.88 20.36
CA SER A 115 -6.84 8.00 21.16
C SER A 115 -5.87 7.26 20.25
N VAL A 116 -4.70 6.90 20.79
CA VAL A 116 -3.73 6.05 20.11
C VAL A 116 -4.17 4.60 20.23
N ASP A 117 -4.27 3.91 19.07
CA ASP A 117 -4.60 2.50 18.96
C ASP A 117 -4.11 2.00 17.60
N ALA A 118 -2.94 1.37 17.61
CA ALA A 118 -2.26 0.94 16.39
C ALA A 118 -3.03 -0.16 15.64
N ALA A 119 -3.68 -1.08 16.36
CA ALA A 119 -4.47 -2.16 15.75
C ALA A 119 -5.67 -1.59 14.98
N ARG A 120 -6.47 -0.76 15.64
CA ARG A 120 -7.61 -0.06 15.03
C ARG A 120 -7.18 0.75 13.80
N ASP A 121 -6.06 1.45 13.88
CA ASP A 121 -5.58 2.30 12.79
C ASP A 121 -5.12 1.49 11.58
N LEU A 122 -4.45 0.35 11.80
CA LEU A 122 -4.10 -0.60 10.74
C LEU A 122 -5.34 -1.19 10.08
N GLU A 123 -6.32 -1.65 10.87
CA GLU A 123 -7.59 -2.18 10.37
C GLU A 123 -8.36 -1.12 9.56
N THR A 124 -8.36 0.13 10.02
CA THR A 124 -8.99 1.25 9.31
C THR A 124 -8.33 1.47 7.96
N MET A 125 -7.01 1.50 7.90
CA MET A 125 -6.28 1.67 6.63
C MET A 125 -6.52 0.51 5.67
N GLU A 126 -6.48 -0.73 6.14
CA GLU A 126 -6.76 -1.90 5.31
C GLU A 126 -8.19 -1.90 4.77
N SER A 127 -9.16 -1.53 5.60
CA SER A 127 -10.56 -1.41 5.19
C SER A 127 -10.75 -0.38 4.07
N GLU A 128 -10.04 0.76 4.12
CA GLU A 128 -10.10 1.76 3.05
C GLU A 128 -9.51 1.22 1.72
N LEU A 129 -8.45 0.39 1.77
CA LEU A 129 -7.90 -0.27 0.58
C LEU A 129 -8.90 -1.27 -0.01
N ILE A 130 -9.56 -2.07 0.84
CA ILE A 130 -10.60 -3.03 0.46
C ILE A 130 -11.80 -2.30 -0.20
N LEU A 131 -12.30 -1.23 0.42
CA LEU A 131 -13.43 -0.44 -0.10
C LEU A 131 -13.10 0.20 -1.46
N ASN A 132 -11.85 0.65 -1.65
CA ASN A 132 -11.39 1.11 -2.95
C ASN A 132 -11.49 0.00 -4.00
N ASP A 133 -10.98 -1.18 -3.69
CA ASP A 133 -10.94 -2.31 -4.62
C ASP A 133 -12.35 -2.81 -4.95
N MET A 134 -13.27 -2.84 -3.97
CA MET A 134 -14.69 -3.09 -4.21
C MET A 134 -15.26 -2.11 -5.24
N THR A 135 -14.96 -0.82 -5.08
CA THR A 135 -15.42 0.22 -6.01
C THR A 135 -14.86 0.04 -7.42
N VAL A 136 -13.59 -0.36 -7.55
CA VAL A 136 -12.93 -0.63 -8.84
C VAL A 136 -13.59 -1.83 -9.53
N ILE A 137 -13.77 -2.91 -8.79
CA ILE A 137 -14.37 -4.16 -9.30
C ILE A 137 -15.82 -3.94 -9.69
N ASP A 138 -16.63 -3.31 -8.84
CA ASP A 138 -18.04 -3.03 -9.13
C ASP A 138 -18.21 -2.22 -10.43
N ARG A 139 -17.46 -1.15 -10.60
CA ARG A 139 -17.45 -0.37 -11.84
C ARG A 139 -17.09 -1.19 -13.08
N ARG A 140 -16.21 -2.17 -12.94
CA ARG A 140 -15.83 -3.06 -14.05
C ARG A 140 -16.94 -4.05 -14.36
N LEU A 141 -17.54 -4.66 -13.32
CA LEU A 141 -18.69 -5.57 -13.47
C LEU A 141 -19.87 -4.88 -14.17
N GLU A 142 -20.19 -3.64 -13.80
CA GLU A 142 -21.23 -2.86 -14.47
C GLU A 142 -20.93 -2.62 -15.97
N ARG A 143 -19.67 -2.32 -16.32
CA ARG A 143 -19.25 -2.19 -17.73
C ARG A 143 -19.38 -3.50 -18.50
N LEU A 144 -19.01 -4.63 -17.90
CA LEU A 144 -19.13 -5.95 -18.51
C LEU A 144 -20.59 -6.31 -18.80
N LYS A 145 -21.53 -6.01 -17.90
CA LYS A 145 -22.98 -6.20 -18.12
C LYS A 145 -23.46 -5.50 -19.41
N GLY A 146 -22.96 -4.29 -19.67
CA GLY A 146 -23.32 -3.53 -20.88
C GLY A 146 -22.66 -4.03 -22.18
N GLN A 147 -21.64 -4.90 -22.09
CA GLN A 147 -20.85 -5.41 -23.23
C GLN A 147 -21.16 -6.85 -23.62
N LYS A 148 -21.91 -7.60 -22.81
CA LYS A 148 -22.16 -9.06 -22.96
C LYS A 148 -22.64 -9.53 -24.35
N LEU A 149 -23.27 -8.66 -25.10
CA LEU A 149 -23.85 -8.97 -26.44
C LEU A 149 -22.93 -8.56 -27.62
N ARG A 150 -21.77 -7.97 -27.33
CA ARG A 150 -20.86 -7.44 -28.36
C ARG A 150 -19.59 -8.28 -28.44
N GLY A 151 -18.98 -8.37 -29.62
CA GLY A 151 -17.71 -9.02 -29.86
C GLY A 151 -17.79 -10.44 -30.41
N THR A 152 -16.61 -10.99 -30.71
CA THR A 152 -16.42 -12.38 -31.19
C THR A 152 -16.72 -13.41 -30.09
N PRO A 153 -16.89 -14.70 -30.44
CA PRO A 153 -17.07 -15.75 -29.44
C PRO A 153 -15.92 -15.80 -28.41
N GLU A 154 -14.68 -15.58 -28.85
CA GLU A 154 -13.49 -15.57 -28.00
C GLU A 154 -13.50 -14.39 -27.03
N GLU A 155 -13.87 -13.19 -27.49
CA GLU A 155 -13.99 -12.01 -26.65
C GLU A 155 -15.09 -12.19 -25.61
N ARG A 156 -16.23 -12.77 -26.01
CA ARG A 156 -17.33 -13.07 -25.07
C ARG A 156 -16.90 -14.08 -24.00
N LYS A 157 -16.12 -15.09 -24.37
CA LYS A 157 -15.58 -16.06 -23.41
C LYS A 157 -14.64 -15.36 -22.40
N ARG A 158 -13.70 -14.54 -22.88
CA ARG A 158 -12.80 -13.78 -22.00
C ARG A 158 -13.56 -12.87 -21.04
N MET A 159 -14.61 -12.18 -21.52
CA MET A 159 -15.45 -11.34 -20.65
C MET A 159 -16.21 -12.17 -19.61
N ALA A 160 -16.65 -13.37 -19.96
CA ALA A 160 -17.31 -14.26 -18.99
C ALA A 160 -16.33 -14.76 -17.92
N ASP A 161 -15.12 -15.17 -18.32
CA ASP A 161 -14.07 -15.63 -17.41
C ASP A 161 -13.65 -14.47 -16.48
N GLU A 162 -13.50 -13.24 -17.00
CA GLU A 162 -13.22 -12.05 -16.21
C GLU A 162 -14.35 -11.73 -15.22
N GLU A 163 -15.60 -11.81 -15.66
CA GLU A 163 -16.77 -11.56 -14.80
C GLU A 163 -16.82 -12.56 -13.63
N MET A 164 -16.61 -13.85 -13.90
CA MET A 164 -16.57 -14.88 -12.85
C MET A 164 -15.46 -14.61 -11.83
N LEU A 165 -14.26 -14.27 -12.30
CA LEU A 165 -13.15 -13.89 -11.43
C LEU A 165 -13.51 -12.70 -10.55
N LEU A 166 -13.98 -11.61 -11.17
CA LEU A 166 -14.30 -10.38 -10.44
C LEU A 166 -15.43 -10.58 -9.42
N GLN A 167 -16.45 -11.39 -9.73
CA GLN A 167 -17.51 -11.74 -8.76
C GLN A 167 -16.95 -12.49 -7.56
N ARG A 168 -16.07 -13.48 -7.77
CA ARG A 168 -15.41 -14.22 -6.69
C ARG A 168 -14.56 -13.29 -5.81
N LEU A 169 -13.78 -12.39 -6.42
CA LEU A 169 -12.96 -11.43 -5.69
C LEU A 169 -13.82 -10.40 -4.93
N PHE A 170 -14.91 -9.96 -5.53
CA PHE A 170 -15.84 -9.04 -4.89
C PHE A 170 -16.46 -9.65 -3.63
N SER A 171 -16.90 -10.92 -3.70
CA SER A 171 -17.43 -11.62 -2.52
C SER A 171 -16.41 -11.76 -1.39
N ALA A 172 -15.13 -12.00 -1.70
CA ALA A 172 -14.09 -12.03 -0.68
C ALA A 172 -13.92 -10.66 0.00
N LEU A 173 -13.95 -9.57 -0.79
CA LEU A 173 -13.87 -8.21 -0.25
C LEU A 173 -15.10 -7.82 0.59
N GLU A 174 -16.32 -8.31 0.27
CA GLU A 174 -17.51 -8.12 1.09
C GLU A 174 -17.36 -8.74 2.49
N GLU A 175 -16.59 -9.83 2.59
CA GLU A 175 -16.21 -10.48 3.86
C GLU A 175 -14.98 -9.83 4.52
N LEU A 176 -14.53 -8.69 4.04
CA LEU A 176 -13.31 -7.98 4.47
C LEU A 176 -12.03 -8.81 4.33
N HIS A 177 -12.00 -9.81 3.44
CA HIS A 177 -10.80 -10.55 3.10
C HIS A 177 -10.00 -9.78 2.03
N PRO A 178 -8.77 -9.34 2.31
CA PRO A 178 -7.93 -8.68 1.32
C PRO A 178 -7.51 -9.64 0.21
N LEU A 179 -7.41 -9.15 -1.02
CA LEU A 179 -7.15 -9.99 -2.21
C LEU A 179 -5.79 -10.69 -2.18
N ARG A 180 -4.81 -10.20 -1.41
CA ARG A 180 -3.51 -10.87 -1.24
C ARG A 180 -3.62 -12.23 -0.54
N ASP A 181 -4.68 -12.43 0.24
CA ASP A 181 -4.94 -13.66 1.00
C ASP A 181 -5.87 -14.62 0.24
N VAL A 182 -6.38 -14.20 -0.93
CA VAL A 182 -7.20 -15.03 -1.82
C VAL A 182 -6.31 -15.79 -2.78
N GLU A 183 -6.61 -17.08 -2.99
CA GLU A 183 -5.91 -17.88 -3.99
C GLU A 183 -6.25 -17.37 -5.41
N ILE A 184 -5.23 -16.88 -6.12
CA ILE A 184 -5.33 -16.31 -7.46
C ILE A 184 -4.26 -16.95 -8.32
N SER A 185 -4.66 -17.62 -9.41
CA SER A 185 -3.75 -18.26 -10.35
C SER A 185 -2.93 -17.21 -11.14
N GLU A 186 -1.82 -17.65 -11.75
CA GLU A 186 -0.99 -16.78 -12.60
C GLU A 186 -1.74 -16.20 -13.80
N GLU A 187 -2.69 -16.94 -14.37
CA GLU A 187 -3.53 -16.47 -15.47
C GLU A 187 -4.49 -15.37 -14.99
N GLU A 188 -5.15 -15.59 -13.86
CA GLU A 188 -6.01 -14.59 -13.22
C GLU A 188 -5.23 -13.33 -12.81
N ARG A 189 -4.00 -13.47 -12.27
CA ARG A 189 -3.14 -12.32 -11.97
C ARG A 189 -2.85 -11.47 -13.19
N ARG A 190 -2.61 -12.11 -14.34
CA ARG A 190 -2.42 -11.38 -15.61
C ARG A 190 -3.67 -10.62 -16.04
N MET A 191 -4.85 -11.19 -15.84
CA MET A 191 -6.11 -10.49 -16.10
C MET A 191 -6.31 -9.26 -15.21
N LEU A 192 -5.84 -9.31 -13.97
CA LEU A 192 -5.94 -8.23 -13.00
C LEU A 192 -4.87 -7.14 -13.17
N GLY A 193 -3.86 -7.33 -14.02
CA GLY A 193 -2.68 -6.48 -14.12
C GLY A 193 -2.91 -5.01 -14.45
N GLY A 194 -4.11 -4.61 -14.86
CA GLY A 194 -4.44 -3.22 -15.18
C GLY A 194 -5.43 -2.55 -14.19
N PHE A 195 -5.85 -3.27 -13.15
CA PHE A 195 -6.91 -2.80 -12.25
C PHE A 195 -6.39 -1.88 -11.15
N GLY A 196 -5.11 -1.95 -10.80
CA GLY A 196 -4.53 -1.17 -9.70
C GLY A 196 -5.10 -1.53 -8.33
N LEU A 197 -5.47 -2.82 -8.12
CA LEU A 197 -6.03 -3.31 -6.87
C LEU A 197 -5.01 -3.18 -5.73
N LEU A 198 -5.41 -2.49 -4.66
CA LEU A 198 -4.52 -2.13 -3.57
C LEU A 198 -4.41 -3.25 -2.52
N SER A 199 -5.52 -3.92 -2.21
CA SER A 199 -5.54 -5.04 -1.26
C SER A 199 -4.87 -6.31 -1.80
N LEU A 200 -4.54 -6.34 -3.11
CA LEU A 200 -3.76 -7.41 -3.74
C LEU A 200 -2.26 -7.27 -3.49
N LYS A 201 -1.78 -6.06 -3.14
CA LYS A 201 -0.36 -5.78 -2.92
C LYS A 201 0.14 -6.40 -1.61
N PRO A 202 1.42 -6.83 -1.56
CA PRO A 202 2.07 -7.18 -0.30
C PRO A 202 2.05 -5.99 0.67
N ILE A 203 1.77 -6.26 1.95
CA ILE A 203 1.71 -5.24 3.00
C ILE A 203 2.69 -5.60 4.11
N LEU A 204 3.51 -4.62 4.51
CA LEU A 204 4.26 -4.62 5.76
C LEU A 204 3.57 -3.69 6.76
N ARG A 205 3.15 -4.22 7.90
CA ARG A 205 2.61 -3.44 9.01
C ARG A 205 3.75 -3.00 9.93
N VAL A 206 3.83 -1.71 10.19
CA VAL A 206 4.85 -1.09 11.04
C VAL A 206 4.16 -0.36 12.19
N VAL A 207 4.47 -0.75 13.40
CA VAL A 207 4.00 -0.08 14.62
C VAL A 207 5.11 0.86 15.09
N ASN A 208 4.85 2.16 15.07
CA ASN A 208 5.78 3.17 15.54
C ASN A 208 5.54 3.39 17.04
N ALA A 209 6.41 2.81 17.84
CA ALA A 209 6.35 2.80 19.31
C ALA A 209 7.21 3.91 19.94
N GLY A 210 7.00 4.20 21.21
CA GLY A 210 7.87 5.07 22.01
C GLY A 210 9.16 4.34 22.39
N ASP A 211 10.19 5.11 22.73
CA ASP A 211 11.51 4.57 23.09
C ASP A 211 11.50 3.66 24.34
N ASP A 212 10.52 3.86 25.22
CA ASP A 212 10.36 3.07 26.46
C ASP A 212 9.41 1.86 26.30
N ASP A 213 8.84 1.65 25.12
CA ASP A 213 7.92 0.55 24.87
C ASP A 213 8.69 -0.75 24.61
N SER A 214 8.27 -1.86 25.24
CA SER A 214 8.83 -3.18 24.99
C SER A 214 8.15 -3.86 23.80
N GLU A 215 8.86 -4.75 23.10
CA GLU A 215 8.31 -5.57 21.99
C GLU A 215 7.10 -6.42 22.41
N GLU A 216 7.02 -6.79 23.69
CA GLU A 216 5.92 -7.60 24.26
C GLU A 216 4.58 -6.84 24.31
N LYS A 217 4.57 -5.53 24.08
CA LYS A 217 3.36 -4.68 24.14
C LYS A 217 2.53 -4.78 22.86
N PHE A 218 3.10 -5.27 21.76
CA PHE A 218 2.54 -5.32 20.42
C PHE A 218 2.60 -6.74 19.85
#